data_62ba7e4579a4be588e5ba3f775885771
#
_entry.id   62ba7e4579a4be588e5ba3f775885771
#
_cell.length_a   1.000
_cell.length_b   1.000
_cell.length_c   1.000
_cell.angle_alpha   90.00
_cell.angle_beta   90.00
_cell.angle_gamma   90.00
#
_symmetry.space_group_name_H-M   'P 1'
#
loop_
_entity.id
_entity.type
_entity.pdbx_description
1 polymer ?
#
loop_
_entity_poly.entity_id
_entity_poly.type
_entity_poly.pdbx_seq_one_letter_code
_entity_poly.pdbx_strand_id
1 'polypeptide(L)'
;MNDVAELKEFAVTHARAQNIAGYRDVLARVDNDEDGAEGSWAIEWTRAGAALEERGKHLEAAQCYNMGRFPFVDGPARSDALRRCVAAFDRWRGPGIERIAVDGGQVRGWAAGLSAAKPRPLLLITGGIVSIKEQWAPILSAVTRLGMAGVVTEMPGVGENSLPYTPDSWRMLSTVLDAVAGRADVSRTYALALSFSGHLAMRCALDDPRIRAVVTAGAPVRGFFTDRAWLRTVPRLTMDTLAHLTRTGRDDVAGQLDKWALTDEQLRALEIPVYYMKSARDEIIPPAEAELVRSRVREAHLLEHDDTHGSPGHITETRLWSVWAVLHARRALPAQRLALGAALRLLRARPPRR
;
A
#
# COMPACT_ATOMS: atom_id res chain seq x y z
N MET A 1 20.52 7.68 9.11
CA MET A 1 21.00 7.72 7.71
C MET A 1 20.83 6.35 7.10
N ASN A 2 20.12 6.25 5.98
CA ASN A 2 19.92 5.00 5.27
C ASN A 2 21.13 4.71 4.35
N ASP A 3 21.28 3.45 3.95
CA ASP A 3 22.25 3.07 2.92
C ASP A 3 21.75 3.55 1.54
N VAL A 4 22.55 4.37 0.86
CA VAL A 4 22.15 4.99 -0.43
C VAL A 4 22.04 3.94 -1.54
N ALA A 5 22.86 2.88 -1.51
CA ALA A 5 22.77 1.83 -2.51
C ALA A 5 21.47 1.05 -2.37
N GLU A 6 21.09 0.69 -1.15
CA GLU A 6 19.83 0.01 -0.85
C GLU A 6 18.62 0.92 -1.19
N LEU A 7 18.67 2.22 -0.83
CA LEU A 7 17.63 3.19 -1.22
C LEU A 7 17.44 3.23 -2.74
N LYS A 8 18.53 3.29 -3.51
CA LYS A 8 18.48 3.31 -4.99
C LYS A 8 17.84 2.05 -5.55
N GLU A 9 18.16 0.88 -5.00
CA GLU A 9 17.59 -0.39 -5.43
C GLU A 9 16.07 -0.44 -5.22
N PHE A 10 15.60 -0.12 -4.02
CA PHE A 10 14.16 -0.04 -3.72
C PHE A 10 13.44 1.02 -4.57
N ALA A 11 14.09 2.17 -4.77
CA ALA A 11 13.51 3.25 -5.55
C ALA A 11 13.23 2.89 -7.00
N VAL A 12 14.04 2.05 -7.63
CA VAL A 12 13.80 1.59 -9.01
C VAL A 12 12.44 0.90 -9.12
N THR A 13 12.10 0.03 -8.16
CA THR A 13 10.82 -0.66 -8.11
C THR A 13 9.66 0.33 -7.94
N HIS A 14 9.77 1.24 -6.98
CA HIS A 14 8.73 2.24 -6.72
C HIS A 14 8.56 3.25 -7.88
N ALA A 15 9.66 3.71 -8.48
CA ALA A 15 9.62 4.63 -9.61
C ALA A 15 8.97 3.99 -10.85
N ARG A 16 9.28 2.72 -11.13
CA ARG A 16 8.63 1.96 -12.21
C ARG A 16 7.14 1.77 -11.96
N ALA A 17 6.75 1.39 -10.75
CA ALA A 17 5.36 1.18 -10.37
C ALA A 17 4.52 2.45 -10.53
N GLN A 18 5.11 3.62 -10.29
CA GLN A 18 4.48 4.94 -10.43
C GLN A 18 4.67 5.57 -11.81
N ASN A 19 5.43 4.95 -12.73
CA ASN A 19 5.80 5.48 -14.04
C ASN A 19 6.51 6.84 -13.97
N ILE A 20 7.42 7.02 -13.02
CA ILE A 20 8.18 8.27 -12.86
C ILE A 20 9.20 8.37 -13.99
N ALA A 21 8.98 9.33 -14.92
CA ALA A 21 9.92 9.58 -16.00
C ALA A 21 11.22 10.20 -15.46
N GLY A 22 12.38 9.84 -16.03
CA GLY A 22 13.67 10.42 -15.67
C GLY A 22 14.19 10.04 -14.29
N TYR A 23 13.60 9.06 -13.61
CA TYR A 23 14.04 8.65 -12.27
C TYR A 23 15.52 8.25 -12.20
N ARG A 24 16.08 7.68 -13.29
CA ARG A 24 17.48 7.29 -13.34
C ARG A 24 18.43 8.48 -13.26
N ASP A 25 18.06 9.60 -13.89
CA ASP A 25 18.85 10.83 -13.85
C ASP A 25 18.83 11.45 -12.45
N VAL A 26 17.71 11.33 -11.74
CA VAL A 26 17.64 11.73 -10.32
C VAL A 26 18.54 10.85 -9.48
N LEU A 27 18.41 9.52 -9.61
CA LEU A 27 19.24 8.55 -8.85
C LEU A 27 20.74 8.71 -9.12
N ALA A 28 21.12 9.15 -10.33
CA ALA A 28 22.53 9.39 -10.67
C ALA A 28 23.12 10.59 -9.91
N ARG A 29 22.29 11.57 -9.51
CA ARG A 29 22.73 12.76 -8.75
C ARG A 29 22.71 12.56 -7.22
N VAL A 30 22.09 11.50 -6.76
CA VAL A 30 22.05 11.20 -5.31
C VAL A 30 23.37 10.59 -4.89
N ASP A 31 24.08 11.25 -3.99
CA ASP A 31 25.39 10.82 -3.46
C ASP A 31 25.32 10.39 -2.01
N ASN A 32 24.37 10.95 -1.24
CA ASN A 32 24.29 10.74 0.20
C ASN A 32 22.83 10.75 0.67
N ASP A 33 22.63 10.49 1.97
CA ASP A 33 21.32 10.53 2.65
C ASP A 33 21.33 11.47 3.86
N GLU A 34 22.21 12.51 3.83
CA GLU A 34 22.28 13.51 4.88
C GLU A 34 21.12 14.49 4.75
N ASP A 35 20.46 14.80 5.88
CA ASP A 35 19.26 15.63 5.87
C ASP A 35 19.57 17.07 5.40
N GLY A 36 19.01 17.47 4.27
CA GLY A 36 19.18 18.80 3.68
C GLY A 36 20.51 19.07 2.98
N ALA A 37 21.45 18.11 2.94
CA ALA A 37 22.73 18.29 2.26
C ALA A 37 22.56 18.31 0.72
N GLU A 38 23.48 18.97 0.01
CA GLU A 38 23.54 18.90 -1.44
C GLU A 38 23.84 17.48 -1.90
N GLY A 39 23.22 17.04 -3.01
CA GLY A 39 23.32 15.67 -3.50
C GLY A 39 22.59 14.65 -2.64
N SER A 40 21.91 15.07 -1.56
CA SER A 40 21.18 14.14 -0.71
C SER A 40 19.87 13.66 -1.34
N TRP A 41 19.43 12.48 -0.88
CA TRP A 41 18.21 11.84 -1.36
C TRP A 41 16.99 12.79 -1.41
N ALA A 42 16.66 13.42 -0.30
CA ALA A 42 15.50 14.29 -0.20
C ALA A 42 15.62 15.54 -1.09
N ILE A 43 16.81 16.12 -1.18
CA ILE A 43 17.05 17.34 -1.97
C ILE A 43 16.95 17.05 -3.46
N GLU A 44 17.58 16.00 -3.98
CA GLU A 44 17.58 15.70 -5.41
C GLU A 44 16.18 15.34 -5.93
N TRP A 45 15.42 14.54 -5.18
CA TRP A 45 14.04 14.22 -5.53
C TRP A 45 13.10 15.43 -5.41
N THR A 46 13.30 16.28 -4.40
CA THR A 46 12.52 17.52 -4.23
C THR A 46 12.81 18.50 -5.36
N ARG A 47 14.07 18.66 -5.79
CA ARG A 47 14.47 19.48 -6.95
C ARG A 47 13.78 18.99 -8.24
N ALA A 48 13.75 17.67 -8.47
CA ALA A 48 13.05 17.09 -9.62
C ALA A 48 11.54 17.37 -9.58
N GLY A 49 10.93 17.25 -8.40
CA GLY A 49 9.52 17.59 -8.20
C GLY A 49 9.21 19.05 -8.46
N ALA A 50 10.04 19.98 -7.97
CA ALA A 50 9.87 21.42 -8.18
C ALA A 50 9.90 21.78 -9.67
N ALA A 51 10.86 21.24 -10.41
CA ALA A 51 10.93 21.47 -11.86
C ALA A 51 9.71 20.96 -12.65
N LEU A 52 9.03 19.93 -12.17
CA LEU A 52 7.77 19.44 -12.74
C LEU A 52 6.59 20.33 -12.33
N GLU A 53 6.57 20.80 -11.10
CA GLU A 53 5.52 21.67 -10.57
C GLU A 53 5.49 23.03 -11.29
N GLU A 54 6.66 23.64 -11.57
CA GLU A 54 6.82 24.86 -12.40
C GLU A 54 6.22 24.71 -13.80
N ARG A 55 6.18 23.48 -14.32
CA ARG A 55 5.56 23.15 -15.63
C ARG A 55 4.08 22.75 -15.50
N GLY A 56 3.46 22.92 -14.32
CA GLY A 56 2.07 22.54 -14.06
C GLY A 56 1.81 21.01 -13.98
N LYS A 57 2.88 20.20 -13.94
CA LYS A 57 2.78 18.72 -13.87
C LYS A 57 2.63 18.25 -12.43
N HIS A 58 1.50 18.59 -11.82
CA HIS A 58 1.30 18.40 -10.37
C HIS A 58 1.30 16.95 -9.90
N LEU A 59 0.78 15.99 -10.70
CA LEU A 59 0.82 14.56 -10.31
C LEU A 59 2.25 14.02 -10.35
N GLU A 60 2.97 14.30 -11.42
CA GLU A 60 4.37 13.88 -11.59
C GLU A 60 5.27 14.54 -10.53
N ALA A 61 4.98 15.81 -10.18
CA ALA A 61 5.66 16.49 -9.08
C ALA A 61 5.39 15.79 -7.74
N ALA A 62 4.13 15.44 -7.45
CA ALA A 62 3.77 14.70 -6.24
C ALA A 62 4.48 13.33 -6.18
N GLN A 63 4.62 12.64 -7.30
CA GLN A 63 5.35 11.37 -7.37
C GLN A 63 6.85 11.55 -7.04
N CYS A 64 7.50 12.60 -7.55
CA CYS A 64 8.89 12.89 -7.21
C CYS A 64 9.04 13.30 -5.73
N TYR A 65 8.16 14.14 -5.21
CA TYR A 65 8.16 14.49 -3.79
C TYR A 65 7.90 13.28 -2.88
N ASN A 66 7.03 12.34 -3.33
CA ASN A 66 6.85 11.07 -2.64
C ASN A 66 8.15 10.26 -2.56
N MET A 67 8.95 10.26 -3.63
CA MET A 67 10.29 9.65 -3.57
C MET A 67 11.23 10.43 -2.65
N GLY A 68 11.13 11.75 -2.60
CA GLY A 68 11.95 12.58 -1.70
C GLY A 68 11.73 12.29 -0.21
N ARG A 69 10.49 11.95 0.20
CA ARG A 69 10.20 11.55 1.58
C ARG A 69 10.51 10.08 1.91
N PHE A 70 10.75 9.22 0.88
CA PHE A 70 10.98 7.79 1.03
C PHE A 70 12.29 7.50 1.80
N PRO A 71 12.35 6.46 2.66
CA PRO A 71 11.29 5.47 2.96
C PRO A 71 10.31 5.93 4.04
N PHE A 72 10.73 6.79 4.95
CA PHE A 72 9.96 7.39 6.03
C PHE A 72 10.47 8.80 6.32
N VAL A 73 9.73 9.56 7.11
CA VAL A 73 10.10 10.95 7.46
C VAL A 73 10.94 10.93 8.73
N ASP A 74 12.24 11.11 8.60
CA ASP A 74 13.23 11.10 9.71
C ASP A 74 13.96 12.43 9.90
N GLY A 75 13.59 13.46 9.10
CA GLY A 75 14.20 14.77 9.19
C GLY A 75 13.41 15.88 8.48
N PRO A 76 13.83 17.14 8.64
CA PRO A 76 13.20 18.30 8.01
C PRO A 76 13.08 18.24 6.50
N ALA A 77 14.11 17.78 5.77
CA ALA A 77 14.08 17.71 4.32
C ALA A 77 13.04 16.71 3.80
N ARG A 78 12.94 15.53 4.41
CA ARG A 78 11.90 14.54 4.09
C ARG A 78 10.50 15.02 4.51
N SER A 79 10.39 15.76 5.59
CA SER A 79 9.14 16.38 6.03
C SER A 79 8.66 17.43 5.01
N ASP A 80 9.57 18.25 4.47
CA ASP A 80 9.27 19.20 3.40
C ASP A 80 8.81 18.49 2.12
N ALA A 81 9.51 17.42 1.74
CA ALA A 81 9.13 16.60 0.59
C ALA A 81 7.71 16.01 0.74
N LEU A 82 7.35 15.47 1.92
CA LEU A 82 6.00 14.99 2.19
C LEU A 82 4.95 16.11 2.07
N ARG A 83 5.21 17.26 2.69
CA ARG A 83 4.30 18.42 2.64
C ARG A 83 4.07 18.89 1.19
N ARG A 84 5.13 18.96 0.38
CA ARG A 84 5.04 19.31 -1.05
C ARG A 84 4.30 18.24 -1.86
N CYS A 85 4.52 16.97 -1.57
CA CYS A 85 3.80 15.86 -2.19
C CYS A 85 2.28 16.00 -2.00
N VAL A 86 1.85 16.17 -0.77
CA VAL A 86 0.43 16.35 -0.43
C VAL A 86 -0.15 17.60 -1.10
N ALA A 87 0.58 18.72 -1.11
CA ALA A 87 0.13 19.97 -1.73
C ALA A 87 0.04 19.86 -3.27
N ALA A 88 1.00 19.21 -3.91
CA ALA A 88 0.98 18.99 -5.36
C ALA A 88 -0.16 18.05 -5.76
N PHE A 89 -0.39 16.97 -4.99
CA PHE A 89 -1.52 16.08 -5.21
C PHE A 89 -2.87 16.81 -5.03
N ASP A 90 -2.98 17.66 -4.03
CA ASP A 90 -4.21 18.46 -3.77
C ASP A 90 -4.55 19.38 -4.94
N ARG A 91 -3.54 19.96 -5.60
CA ARG A 91 -3.72 20.75 -6.82
C ARG A 91 -4.14 19.90 -8.03
N TRP A 92 -3.66 18.65 -8.09
CA TRP A 92 -3.97 17.76 -9.21
C TRP A 92 -5.33 17.09 -9.13
N ARG A 93 -5.79 16.69 -7.93
CA ARG A 93 -6.88 15.72 -7.71
C ARG A 93 -8.24 16.04 -8.33
N GLY A 94 -8.49 17.28 -8.71
CA GLY A 94 -9.81 17.72 -9.19
C GLY A 94 -10.94 17.63 -8.12
N PRO A 95 -12.14 18.10 -8.43
CA PRO A 95 -13.23 18.24 -7.45
C PRO A 95 -13.87 16.91 -7.04
N GLY A 96 -13.65 15.82 -7.77
CA GLY A 96 -14.23 14.51 -7.49
C GLY A 96 -13.55 13.71 -6.37
N ILE A 97 -12.40 14.19 -5.91
CA ILE A 97 -11.63 13.58 -4.81
C ILE A 97 -11.59 14.60 -3.66
N GLU A 98 -11.94 14.18 -2.48
CA GLU A 98 -11.98 15.02 -1.27
C GLU A 98 -11.01 14.51 -0.20
N ARG A 99 -10.55 15.42 0.67
CA ARG A 99 -9.79 15.05 1.87
C ARG A 99 -10.74 14.53 2.94
N ILE A 100 -10.29 13.52 3.68
CA ILE A 100 -10.91 13.11 4.93
C ILE A 100 -9.89 13.14 6.06
N ALA A 101 -10.36 13.47 7.25
CA ALA A 101 -9.61 13.41 8.49
C ALA A 101 -10.40 12.61 9.51
N VAL A 102 -9.76 11.67 10.17
CA VAL A 102 -10.36 10.71 11.07
C VAL A 102 -9.52 10.71 12.36
N ASP A 103 -10.13 10.31 13.46
CA ASP A 103 -9.47 10.18 14.76
C ASP A 103 -8.75 11.49 15.18
N GLY A 104 -9.50 12.57 15.24
CA GLY A 104 -8.97 13.89 15.58
C GLY A 104 -7.91 14.42 14.59
N GLY A 105 -7.86 13.85 13.36
CA GLY A 105 -6.89 14.23 12.34
C GLY A 105 -5.59 13.45 12.38
N GLN A 106 -5.46 12.46 13.26
CA GLN A 106 -4.30 11.56 13.30
C GLN A 106 -4.23 10.66 12.09
N VAL A 107 -5.39 10.27 11.52
CA VAL A 107 -5.50 9.50 10.27
C VAL A 107 -6.06 10.41 9.19
N ARG A 108 -5.39 10.48 8.06
CA ARG A 108 -5.80 11.27 6.91
C ARG A 108 -5.98 10.38 5.69
N GLY A 109 -6.86 10.81 4.79
CA GLY A 109 -7.15 10.05 3.58
C GLY A 109 -7.65 10.93 2.44
N TRP A 110 -7.76 10.28 1.29
CA TRP A 110 -8.46 10.78 0.12
C TRP A 110 -9.68 9.91 -0.13
N ALA A 111 -10.80 10.51 -0.47
CA ALA A 111 -12.03 9.80 -0.75
C ALA A 111 -12.69 10.28 -2.03
N ALA A 112 -13.46 9.40 -2.66
CA ALA A 112 -14.31 9.76 -3.80
C ALA A 112 -15.61 8.96 -3.77
N GLY A 113 -16.67 9.56 -4.32
CA GLY A 113 -17.98 8.90 -4.44
C GLY A 113 -18.76 8.74 -3.13
N LEU A 114 -18.33 9.40 -2.05
CA LEU A 114 -19.07 9.47 -0.79
C LEU A 114 -20.35 10.32 -0.97
N SER A 115 -21.51 9.79 -0.54
CA SER A 115 -22.78 10.49 -0.67
C SER A 115 -23.80 9.97 0.35
N ALA A 116 -24.32 10.82 1.19
CA ALA A 116 -25.39 10.47 2.13
C ALA A 116 -26.71 10.11 1.41
N ALA A 117 -26.99 10.78 0.28
CA ALA A 117 -28.22 10.52 -0.48
C ALA A 117 -28.18 9.20 -1.27
N LYS A 118 -26.97 8.71 -1.63
CA LYS A 118 -26.81 7.48 -2.39
C LYS A 118 -25.55 6.74 -1.93
N PRO A 119 -25.57 6.14 -0.73
CA PRO A 119 -24.43 5.37 -0.22
C PRO A 119 -24.07 4.21 -1.17
N ARG A 120 -22.79 4.07 -1.49
CA ARG A 120 -22.27 3.01 -2.36
C ARG A 120 -21.40 2.05 -1.55
N PRO A 121 -21.25 0.77 -1.97
CA PRO A 121 -20.25 -0.11 -1.39
C PRO A 121 -18.88 0.54 -1.38
N LEU A 122 -18.10 0.29 -0.35
CA LEU A 122 -16.82 0.94 -0.12
C LEU A 122 -15.65 0.09 -0.60
N LEU A 123 -14.71 0.67 -1.32
CA LEU A 123 -13.36 0.15 -1.50
C LEU A 123 -12.40 0.93 -0.59
N LEU A 124 -11.89 0.25 0.43
CA LEU A 124 -10.85 0.78 1.32
C LEU A 124 -9.48 0.37 0.78
N ILE A 125 -8.62 1.35 0.52
CA ILE A 125 -7.31 1.12 -0.09
C ILE A 125 -6.22 1.58 0.88
N THR A 126 -5.24 0.70 1.14
CA THR A 126 -4.08 0.99 1.97
C THR A 126 -2.82 0.43 1.33
N GLY A 127 -1.76 1.22 1.26
CA GLY A 127 -0.44 0.77 0.83
C GLY A 127 0.34 0.06 1.93
N GLY A 128 1.54 -0.40 1.61
CA GLY A 128 2.48 -1.00 2.57
C GLY A 128 3.20 0.05 3.43
N ILE A 129 4.21 -0.42 4.17
CA ILE A 129 4.96 0.35 5.19
C ILE A 129 5.70 1.59 4.67
N VAL A 130 5.90 1.69 3.35
CA VAL A 130 6.55 2.85 2.71
C VAL A 130 5.62 3.61 1.75
N SER A 131 4.35 3.23 1.63
CA SER A 131 3.44 3.76 0.60
C SER A 131 2.44 4.73 1.17
N ILE A 132 2.52 5.99 0.75
CA ILE A 132 1.56 7.03 1.15
C ILE A 132 0.27 7.00 0.32
N LYS A 133 -0.76 7.63 0.83
CA LYS A 133 -2.10 7.69 0.20
C LYS A 133 -2.09 8.35 -1.17
N GLU A 134 -1.23 9.35 -1.41
CA GLU A 134 -1.10 10.04 -2.69
C GLU A 134 -0.65 9.11 -3.82
N GLN A 135 0.09 8.05 -3.49
CA GLN A 135 0.50 7.03 -4.47
C GLN A 135 -0.70 6.25 -5.02
N TRP A 136 -1.71 6.01 -4.20
CA TRP A 136 -2.85 5.17 -4.54
C TRP A 136 -4.11 5.97 -4.89
N ALA A 137 -4.25 7.19 -4.41
CA ALA A 137 -5.44 8.00 -4.59
C ALA A 137 -5.81 8.31 -6.07
N PRO A 138 -4.90 8.31 -7.06
CA PRO A 138 -5.29 8.47 -8.47
C PRO A 138 -6.31 7.42 -8.95
N ILE A 139 -6.36 6.22 -8.35
CA ILE A 139 -7.32 5.17 -8.73
C ILE A 139 -8.77 5.51 -8.36
N LEU A 140 -9.01 6.45 -7.42
CA LEU A 140 -10.34 6.77 -6.90
C LEU A 140 -11.35 7.13 -7.99
N SER A 141 -10.92 7.83 -9.04
CA SER A 141 -11.78 8.14 -10.18
C SER A 141 -12.25 6.89 -10.93
N ALA A 142 -11.43 5.83 -10.98
CA ALA A 142 -11.83 4.55 -11.57
C ALA A 142 -12.77 3.78 -10.64
N VAL A 143 -12.56 3.83 -9.33
CA VAL A 143 -13.41 3.20 -8.30
C VAL A 143 -14.85 3.71 -8.41
N THR A 144 -15.05 5.01 -8.59
CA THR A 144 -16.39 5.58 -8.74
C THR A 144 -17.12 5.12 -9.99
N ARG A 145 -16.38 4.89 -11.09
CA ARG A 145 -16.92 4.31 -12.33
C ARG A 145 -17.34 2.84 -12.17
N LEU A 146 -16.75 2.13 -11.23
CA LEU A 146 -17.17 0.77 -10.86
C LEU A 146 -18.39 0.75 -9.94
N GLY A 147 -19.01 1.89 -9.65
CA GLY A 147 -20.19 2.00 -8.78
C GLY A 147 -19.85 1.82 -7.30
N MET A 148 -18.65 2.18 -6.87
CA MET A 148 -18.22 2.16 -5.47
C MET A 148 -17.88 3.57 -4.98
N ALA A 149 -17.95 3.78 -3.68
CA ALA A 149 -17.18 4.81 -3.00
C ALA A 149 -15.77 4.27 -2.75
N GLY A 150 -14.78 5.14 -2.70
CA GLY A 150 -13.40 4.77 -2.40
C GLY A 150 -12.83 5.63 -1.29
N VAL A 151 -12.06 5.02 -0.42
CA VAL A 151 -11.21 5.70 0.57
C VAL A 151 -9.79 5.15 0.44
N VAL A 152 -8.82 6.04 0.35
CA VAL A 152 -7.40 5.71 0.40
C VAL A 152 -6.81 6.32 1.65
N THR A 153 -6.14 5.52 2.46
CA THR A 153 -5.41 5.96 3.66
C THR A 153 -4.03 5.29 3.73
N GLU A 154 -3.31 5.54 4.79
CA GLU A 154 -1.94 5.07 5.03
C GLU A 154 -1.89 4.16 6.24
N MET A 155 -0.86 3.31 6.31
CA MET A 155 -0.57 2.58 7.54
C MET A 155 -0.18 3.53 8.68
N PRO A 156 -0.38 3.12 9.94
CA PRO A 156 0.13 3.86 11.09
C PRO A 156 1.62 4.19 10.96
N GLY A 157 1.98 5.44 11.22
CA GLY A 157 3.32 5.98 11.10
C GLY A 157 3.77 6.33 9.68
N VAL A 158 2.98 6.03 8.65
CA VAL A 158 3.31 6.33 7.25
C VAL A 158 2.70 7.68 6.85
N GLY A 159 3.47 8.50 6.16
CA GLY A 159 3.00 9.76 5.58
C GLY A 159 2.44 10.72 6.61
N GLU A 160 1.17 11.09 6.48
CA GLU A 160 0.46 11.96 7.42
C GLU A 160 -0.25 11.19 8.55
N ASN A 161 -0.16 9.86 8.62
CA ASN A 161 -0.72 9.08 9.69
C ASN A 161 0.19 9.10 10.92
N SER A 162 -0.21 9.78 11.97
CA SER A 162 0.60 9.99 13.18
C SER A 162 0.48 8.90 14.24
N LEU A 163 -0.39 7.90 14.03
CA LEU A 163 -0.51 6.76 14.94
C LEU A 163 0.76 5.90 14.91
N PRO A 164 1.19 5.33 16.04
CA PRO A 164 2.25 4.31 16.01
C PRO A 164 1.74 3.00 15.43
N TYR A 165 2.60 2.23 14.77
CA TYR A 165 2.27 0.87 14.33
C TYR A 165 2.39 -0.10 15.51
N THR A 166 1.27 -0.62 15.97
CA THR A 166 1.14 -1.53 17.11
C THR A 166 0.36 -2.79 16.73
N PRO A 167 0.34 -3.85 17.54
CA PRO A 167 -0.51 -5.02 17.30
C PRO A 167 -2.00 -4.71 17.16
N ASP A 168 -2.47 -3.61 17.77
CA ASP A 168 -3.86 -3.16 17.71
C ASP A 168 -4.16 -2.17 16.58
N SER A 169 -3.19 -1.85 15.75
CA SER A 169 -3.32 -0.87 14.66
C SER A 169 -4.39 -1.21 13.62
N TRP A 170 -4.83 -2.47 13.55
CA TRP A 170 -5.95 -2.89 12.71
C TRP A 170 -7.26 -2.16 13.04
N ARG A 171 -7.46 -1.68 14.28
CA ARG A 171 -8.64 -0.92 14.73
C ARG A 171 -8.80 0.40 13.98
N MET A 172 -7.69 0.97 13.47
CA MET A 172 -7.72 2.16 12.62
C MET A 172 -8.64 1.97 11.41
N LEU A 173 -8.68 0.78 10.82
CA LEU A 173 -9.55 0.52 9.66
C LEU A 173 -11.03 0.63 10.04
N SER A 174 -11.45 0.09 11.19
CA SER A 174 -12.81 0.25 11.72
C SER A 174 -13.14 1.73 11.97
N THR A 175 -12.21 2.49 12.56
CA THR A 175 -12.38 3.94 12.79
C THR A 175 -12.56 4.71 11.48
N VAL A 176 -11.85 4.33 10.41
CA VAL A 176 -12.06 4.90 9.07
C VAL A 176 -13.45 4.55 8.53
N LEU A 177 -13.92 3.32 8.72
CA LEU A 177 -15.27 2.92 8.31
C LEU A 177 -16.35 3.71 9.06
N ASP A 178 -16.18 3.91 10.38
CA ASP A 178 -17.11 4.69 11.20
C ASP A 178 -17.21 6.14 10.71
N ALA A 179 -16.09 6.74 10.37
CA ALA A 179 -16.03 8.12 9.90
C ALA A 179 -16.78 8.35 8.56
N VAL A 180 -16.94 7.33 7.73
CA VAL A 180 -17.60 7.45 6.43
C VAL A 180 -18.95 6.73 6.38
N ALA A 181 -19.41 6.09 7.47
CA ALA A 181 -20.63 5.28 7.52
C ALA A 181 -21.90 6.05 7.11
N GLY A 182 -21.96 7.36 7.39
CA GLY A 182 -23.09 8.22 6.95
C GLY A 182 -23.09 8.54 5.45
N ARG A 183 -22.00 8.21 4.71
CA ARG A 183 -21.79 8.63 3.31
C ARG A 183 -21.39 7.48 2.38
N ALA A 184 -21.15 6.29 2.92
CA ALA A 184 -20.88 5.06 2.18
C ALA A 184 -21.63 3.89 2.80
N ASP A 185 -21.95 2.86 2.02
CA ASP A 185 -22.45 1.59 2.53
C ASP A 185 -21.26 0.75 3.04
N VAL A 186 -20.84 1.07 4.26
CA VAL A 186 -19.72 0.42 4.92
C VAL A 186 -19.98 -1.06 5.26
N SER A 187 -21.26 -1.50 5.30
CA SER A 187 -21.60 -2.92 5.50
C SER A 187 -21.10 -3.81 4.35
N ARG A 188 -20.75 -3.19 3.23
CA ARG A 188 -20.18 -3.81 2.03
C ARG A 188 -18.82 -3.19 1.71
N THR A 189 -17.87 -3.31 2.63
CA THR A 189 -16.48 -2.85 2.45
C THR A 189 -15.62 -3.97 1.88
N TYR A 190 -14.83 -3.62 0.89
CA TYR A 190 -13.80 -4.48 0.27
C TYR A 190 -12.45 -3.81 0.50
N ALA A 191 -11.48 -4.52 1.08
CA ALA A 191 -10.17 -3.97 1.37
C ALA A 191 -9.18 -4.35 0.25
N LEU A 192 -8.60 -3.36 -0.42
CA LEU A 192 -7.38 -3.52 -1.22
C LEU A 192 -6.20 -3.02 -0.38
N ALA A 193 -5.59 -3.95 0.32
CA ALA A 193 -4.61 -3.67 1.36
C ALA A 193 -3.29 -4.40 1.04
N LEU A 194 -2.27 -3.64 0.64
CA LEU A 194 -1.05 -4.19 0.04
C LEU A 194 0.05 -4.38 1.08
N SER A 195 0.79 -5.49 1.00
CA SER A 195 1.88 -5.82 1.91
C SER A 195 1.40 -5.83 3.38
N PHE A 196 2.07 -5.18 4.29
CA PHE A 196 1.73 -5.16 5.73
C PHE A 196 0.30 -4.69 6.03
N SER A 197 -0.28 -3.84 5.21
CA SER A 197 -1.69 -3.47 5.41
C SER A 197 -2.66 -4.61 5.11
N GLY A 198 -2.27 -5.61 4.32
CA GLY A 198 -3.04 -6.84 4.12
C GLY A 198 -3.21 -7.62 5.43
N HIS A 199 -2.16 -7.67 6.25
CA HIS A 199 -2.24 -8.21 7.61
C HIS A 199 -3.26 -7.44 8.46
N LEU A 200 -3.17 -6.09 8.47
CA LEU A 200 -4.12 -5.27 9.21
C LEU A 200 -5.57 -5.52 8.77
N ALA A 201 -5.80 -5.64 7.45
CA ALA A 201 -7.14 -5.89 6.92
C ALA A 201 -7.67 -7.28 7.28
N MET A 202 -6.84 -8.33 7.23
CA MET A 202 -7.22 -9.67 7.67
C MET A 202 -7.50 -9.69 9.18
N ARG A 203 -6.65 -9.05 9.99
CA ARG A 203 -6.87 -8.95 11.43
C ARG A 203 -8.15 -8.16 11.76
N CYS A 204 -8.40 -7.06 11.08
CA CYS A 204 -9.61 -6.26 11.25
C CYS A 204 -10.87 -7.06 10.92
N ALA A 205 -10.84 -7.83 9.84
CA ALA A 205 -12.00 -8.62 9.39
C ALA A 205 -12.45 -9.71 10.37
N LEU A 206 -11.62 -10.10 11.34
CA LEU A 206 -12.01 -11.01 12.42
C LEU A 206 -12.98 -10.37 13.42
N ASP A 207 -12.88 -9.06 13.61
CA ASP A 207 -13.67 -8.34 14.62
C ASP A 207 -14.67 -7.36 13.99
N ASP A 208 -14.50 -7.01 12.70
CA ASP A 208 -15.36 -6.07 11.98
C ASP A 208 -16.02 -6.74 10.75
N PRO A 209 -17.28 -7.18 10.86
CA PRO A 209 -17.97 -7.90 9.81
C PRO A 209 -18.30 -7.02 8.58
N ARG A 210 -18.05 -5.73 8.64
CA ARG A 210 -18.22 -4.80 7.51
C ARG A 210 -17.21 -5.08 6.39
N ILE A 211 -16.04 -5.66 6.71
CA ILE A 211 -15.06 -6.08 5.70
C ILE A 211 -15.52 -7.40 5.09
N ARG A 212 -15.80 -7.38 3.79
CA ARG A 212 -16.38 -8.50 3.04
C ARG A 212 -15.39 -9.28 2.19
N ALA A 213 -14.22 -8.73 1.94
CA ALA A 213 -13.10 -9.40 1.28
C ALA A 213 -11.81 -8.61 1.50
N VAL A 214 -10.68 -9.31 1.47
CA VAL A 214 -9.34 -8.71 1.44
C VAL A 214 -8.64 -9.10 0.14
N VAL A 215 -8.12 -8.11 -0.57
CA VAL A 215 -7.24 -8.27 -1.74
C VAL A 215 -5.87 -7.73 -1.35
N THR A 216 -4.84 -8.56 -1.40
CA THR A 216 -3.50 -8.20 -0.96
C THR A 216 -2.40 -8.74 -1.86
N ALA A 217 -1.21 -8.16 -1.74
CA ALA A 217 0.02 -8.62 -2.38
C ALA A 217 1.14 -8.65 -1.35
N GLY A 218 1.76 -9.82 -1.14
CA GLY A 218 2.89 -9.96 -0.23
C GLY A 218 2.56 -9.55 1.21
N ALA A 219 1.42 -10.01 1.76
CA ALA A 219 1.07 -9.69 3.15
C ALA A 219 1.77 -10.66 4.12
N PRO A 220 2.47 -10.16 5.14
CA PRO A 220 2.91 -11.01 6.24
C PRO A 220 1.68 -11.49 7.03
N VAL A 221 1.73 -12.71 7.53
CA VAL A 221 0.64 -13.29 8.32
C VAL A 221 1.14 -13.83 9.66
N ARG A 222 2.22 -14.63 9.61
CA ARG A 222 2.83 -15.25 10.78
C ARG A 222 4.34 -15.41 10.63
N GLY A 223 4.79 -16.10 9.58
CA GLY A 223 6.19 -16.48 9.41
C GLY A 223 7.12 -15.28 9.43
N PHE A 224 6.76 -14.20 8.74
CA PHE A 224 7.52 -12.95 8.80
C PHE A 224 7.74 -12.47 10.23
N PHE A 225 6.71 -12.56 11.07
CA PHE A 225 6.75 -12.03 12.44
C PHE A 225 7.47 -12.94 13.42
N THR A 226 7.55 -14.26 13.17
CA THR A 226 8.02 -15.25 14.14
C THR A 226 9.33 -15.94 13.73
N ASP A 227 9.65 -16.00 12.44
CA ASP A 227 10.88 -16.65 11.96
C ASP A 227 12.09 -15.73 12.09
N ARG A 228 12.85 -15.92 13.16
CA ARG A 228 14.08 -15.17 13.44
C ARG A 228 15.18 -15.41 12.40
N ALA A 229 15.18 -16.56 11.74
CA ALA A 229 16.14 -16.85 10.67
C ALA A 229 15.80 -16.02 9.44
N TRP A 230 14.52 -15.97 9.06
CA TRP A 230 14.05 -15.13 7.97
C TRP A 230 14.32 -13.65 8.22
N LEU A 231 13.98 -13.12 9.40
CA LEU A 231 14.16 -11.71 9.74
C LEU A 231 15.60 -11.21 9.58
N ARG A 232 16.60 -12.12 9.71
CA ARG A 232 18.01 -11.78 9.45
C ARG A 232 18.36 -11.61 7.97
N THR A 233 17.53 -12.11 7.07
CA THR A 233 17.70 -11.99 5.62
C THR A 233 16.90 -10.84 5.00
N VAL A 234 15.93 -10.31 5.74
CA VAL A 234 15.10 -9.18 5.29
C VAL A 234 15.96 -7.94 5.06
N PRO A 235 15.74 -7.19 3.96
CA PRO A 235 16.48 -5.97 3.68
C PRO A 235 16.49 -5.01 4.87
N ARG A 236 17.63 -4.39 5.12
CA ARG A 236 17.83 -3.48 6.25
C ARG A 236 16.84 -2.34 6.24
N LEU A 237 16.56 -1.76 5.06
CA LEU A 237 15.61 -0.68 4.88
C LEU A 237 14.21 -1.05 5.39
N THR A 238 13.77 -2.29 5.18
CA THR A 238 12.48 -2.80 5.70
C THR A 238 12.47 -2.83 7.22
N MET A 239 13.53 -3.34 7.84
CA MET A 239 13.63 -3.40 9.31
C MET A 239 13.74 -2.02 9.94
N ASP A 240 14.50 -1.10 9.32
CA ASP A 240 14.61 0.30 9.75
C ASP A 240 13.26 1.02 9.64
N THR A 241 12.51 0.76 8.57
CA THR A 241 11.14 1.28 8.41
C THR A 241 10.22 0.77 9.50
N LEU A 242 10.24 -0.53 9.81
CA LEU A 242 9.43 -1.10 10.88
C LEU A 242 9.81 -0.51 12.26
N ALA A 243 11.10 -0.34 12.53
CA ALA A 243 11.58 0.29 13.76
C ALA A 243 11.05 1.74 13.88
N HIS A 244 11.09 2.50 12.80
CA HIS A 244 10.52 3.85 12.74
C HIS A 244 9.01 3.86 13.01
N LEU A 245 8.23 3.00 12.34
CA LEU A 245 6.78 2.95 12.46
C LEU A 245 6.32 2.48 13.85
N THR A 246 7.01 1.51 14.43
CA THR A 246 6.72 0.99 15.78
C THR A 246 7.28 1.86 16.89
N ARG A 247 8.09 2.89 16.54
CA ARG A 247 8.81 3.75 17.49
C ARG A 247 9.71 2.96 18.45
N THR A 248 10.34 1.92 17.93
CA THR A 248 11.30 1.08 18.67
C THR A 248 12.72 1.29 18.16
N GLY A 249 13.70 0.81 18.93
CA GLY A 249 15.07 0.76 18.45
C GLY A 249 15.22 -0.25 17.30
N ARG A 250 16.18 0.01 16.39
CA ARG A 250 16.49 -0.88 15.27
C ARG A 250 16.78 -2.31 15.72
N ASP A 251 17.55 -2.45 16.80
CA ASP A 251 17.97 -3.74 17.33
C ASP A 251 16.84 -4.45 18.10
N ASP A 252 15.83 -3.69 18.54
CA ASP A 252 14.72 -4.18 19.37
C ASP A 252 13.50 -4.61 18.56
N VAL A 253 13.31 -4.06 17.35
CA VAL A 253 12.10 -4.26 16.55
C VAL A 253 11.84 -5.74 16.29
N ALA A 254 12.87 -6.48 15.87
CA ALA A 254 12.75 -7.92 15.60
C ALA A 254 12.23 -8.69 16.81
N GLY A 255 12.63 -8.30 18.05
CA GLY A 255 12.22 -8.91 19.31
C GLY A 255 10.73 -8.76 19.63
N GLN A 256 10.04 -7.84 18.99
CA GLN A 256 8.64 -7.50 19.30
C GLN A 256 7.63 -7.94 18.23
N LEU A 257 8.11 -8.31 17.03
CA LEU A 257 7.25 -8.60 15.88
C LEU A 257 6.32 -9.80 16.07
N ASP A 258 6.64 -10.75 16.93
CA ASP A 258 5.81 -11.92 17.24
C ASP A 258 4.39 -11.54 17.70
N LYS A 259 4.22 -10.37 18.32
CA LYS A 259 2.93 -9.84 18.77
C LYS A 259 1.92 -9.58 17.64
N TRP A 260 2.39 -9.46 16.38
CA TRP A 260 1.53 -9.25 15.21
C TRP A 260 1.09 -10.57 14.56
N ALA A 261 1.73 -11.70 14.89
CA ALA A 261 1.46 -12.98 14.25
C ALA A 261 0.00 -13.43 14.44
N LEU A 262 -0.68 -13.75 13.33
CA LEU A 262 -2.01 -14.37 13.41
C LEU A 262 -1.91 -15.84 13.78
N THR A 263 -2.80 -16.31 14.65
CA THR A 263 -2.86 -17.72 15.04
C THR A 263 -3.57 -18.57 13.97
N ASP A 264 -3.45 -19.90 14.06
CA ASP A 264 -4.19 -20.83 13.21
C ASP A 264 -5.70 -20.68 13.36
N GLU A 265 -6.16 -20.45 14.61
CA GLU A 265 -7.57 -20.23 14.92
C GLU A 265 -8.08 -18.95 14.27
N GLN A 266 -7.31 -17.86 14.34
CA GLN A 266 -7.66 -16.60 13.71
C GLN A 266 -7.75 -16.74 12.19
N LEU A 267 -6.80 -17.43 11.55
CA LEU A 267 -6.84 -17.64 10.10
C LEU A 267 -8.03 -18.50 9.67
N ARG A 268 -8.38 -19.56 10.44
CA ARG A 268 -9.56 -20.39 10.17
C ARG A 268 -10.87 -19.66 10.43
N ALA A 269 -10.88 -18.68 11.33
CA ALA A 269 -12.05 -17.85 11.62
C ALA A 269 -12.34 -16.78 10.57
N LEU A 270 -11.45 -16.57 9.60
CA LEU A 270 -11.72 -15.68 8.46
C LEU A 270 -12.78 -16.31 7.55
N GLU A 271 -14.01 -15.84 7.66
CA GLU A 271 -15.15 -16.29 6.84
C GLU A 271 -15.28 -15.56 5.50
N ILE A 272 -14.43 -14.58 5.25
CA ILE A 272 -14.41 -13.76 4.04
C ILE A 272 -13.39 -14.29 3.03
N PRO A 273 -13.61 -14.09 1.71
CA PRO A 273 -12.59 -14.42 0.71
C PRO A 273 -11.34 -13.56 0.86
N VAL A 274 -10.18 -14.20 0.79
CA VAL A 274 -8.87 -13.56 0.75
C VAL A 274 -8.23 -13.83 -0.61
N TYR A 275 -7.94 -12.75 -1.34
CA TYR A 275 -7.23 -12.77 -2.62
C TYR A 275 -5.79 -12.37 -2.36
N TYR A 276 -4.88 -13.31 -2.50
CA TYR A 276 -3.48 -13.13 -2.11
C TYR A 276 -2.56 -13.28 -3.33
N MET A 277 -1.84 -12.22 -3.69
CA MET A 277 -0.74 -12.27 -4.65
C MET A 277 0.57 -12.57 -3.94
N LYS A 278 1.27 -13.58 -4.44
CA LYS A 278 2.58 -14.04 -3.98
C LYS A 278 3.62 -13.74 -5.04
N SER A 279 4.76 -13.20 -4.61
CA SER A 279 5.99 -13.17 -5.40
C SER A 279 6.87 -14.35 -5.01
N ALA A 280 7.32 -15.15 -5.98
CA ALA A 280 8.05 -16.39 -5.68
C ALA A 280 9.47 -16.13 -5.14
N ARG A 281 10.03 -14.96 -5.49
CA ARG A 281 11.35 -14.49 -5.04
C ARG A 281 11.24 -13.28 -4.09
N ASP A 282 10.19 -13.28 -3.27
CA ASP A 282 9.93 -12.20 -2.31
C ASP A 282 11.05 -12.18 -1.25
N GLU A 283 11.79 -11.09 -1.19
CA GLU A 283 12.91 -10.89 -0.27
C GLU A 283 12.47 -10.36 1.10
N ILE A 284 11.20 -9.97 1.21
CA ILE A 284 10.61 -9.44 2.45
C ILE A 284 9.71 -10.50 3.10
N ILE A 285 8.77 -11.04 2.33
CA ILE A 285 7.72 -11.93 2.86
C ILE A 285 8.07 -13.38 2.60
N PRO A 286 8.19 -14.23 3.64
CA PRO A 286 8.55 -15.63 3.45
C PRO A 286 7.53 -16.37 2.57
N PRO A 287 7.97 -17.26 1.68
CA PRO A 287 7.09 -18.02 0.76
C PRO A 287 5.99 -18.80 1.48
N ALA A 288 6.24 -19.21 2.72
CA ALA A 288 5.30 -19.95 3.55
C ALA A 288 4.02 -19.18 3.91
N GLU A 289 4.02 -17.84 3.83
CA GLU A 289 2.85 -17.03 4.18
C GLU A 289 1.66 -17.30 3.25
N ALA A 290 1.89 -17.35 1.95
CA ALA A 290 0.84 -17.65 0.98
C ALA A 290 0.27 -19.06 1.17
N GLU A 291 1.14 -20.03 1.49
CA GLU A 291 0.73 -21.41 1.77
C GLU A 291 -0.09 -21.50 3.07
N LEU A 292 0.30 -20.74 4.08
CA LEU A 292 -0.46 -20.64 5.33
C LEU A 292 -1.86 -20.08 5.07
N VAL A 293 -1.98 -18.99 4.31
CA VAL A 293 -3.28 -18.43 3.90
C VAL A 293 -4.09 -19.48 3.12
N ARG A 294 -3.49 -20.12 2.13
CA ARG A 294 -4.15 -21.16 1.31
C ARG A 294 -4.70 -22.32 2.12
N SER A 295 -3.95 -22.77 3.14
CA SER A 295 -4.30 -23.97 3.92
C SER A 295 -5.21 -23.69 5.12
N ARG A 296 -5.31 -22.44 5.58
CA ARG A 296 -6.05 -22.07 6.78
C ARG A 296 -7.29 -21.22 6.53
N VAL A 297 -7.25 -20.33 5.54
CA VAL A 297 -8.39 -19.48 5.19
C VAL A 297 -9.38 -20.28 4.36
N ARG A 298 -10.65 -20.23 4.73
CA ARG A 298 -11.72 -21.00 4.10
C ARG A 298 -11.87 -20.75 2.60
N GLU A 299 -11.77 -19.49 2.16
CA GLU A 299 -11.87 -19.08 0.76
C GLU A 299 -10.63 -18.25 0.40
N ALA A 300 -9.57 -18.92 -0.03
CA ALA A 300 -8.32 -18.30 -0.45
C ALA A 300 -8.12 -18.43 -1.96
N HIS A 301 -7.87 -17.30 -2.62
CA HIS A 301 -7.56 -17.21 -4.05
C HIS A 301 -6.13 -16.73 -4.21
N LEU A 302 -5.25 -17.55 -4.77
CA LEU A 302 -3.83 -17.21 -4.94
C LEU A 302 -3.50 -16.87 -6.37
N LEU A 303 -2.65 -15.86 -6.53
CA LEU A 303 -1.93 -15.54 -7.75
C LEU A 303 -0.44 -15.54 -7.43
N GLU A 304 0.37 -16.23 -8.22
CA GLU A 304 1.82 -16.27 -8.06
C GLU A 304 2.52 -15.67 -9.27
N HIS A 305 3.54 -14.85 -9.01
CA HIS A 305 4.44 -14.30 -10.02
C HIS A 305 5.89 -14.71 -9.69
N ASP A 306 6.67 -15.05 -10.71
CA ASP A 306 8.13 -15.21 -10.56
C ASP A 306 8.80 -13.83 -10.54
N ASP A 307 8.74 -13.18 -9.37
CA ASP A 307 9.17 -11.81 -9.18
C ASP A 307 9.59 -11.56 -7.72
N THR A 308 10.12 -10.38 -7.44
CA THR A 308 10.45 -9.86 -6.11
C THR A 308 9.23 -9.24 -5.43
N HIS A 309 9.37 -8.73 -4.21
CA HIS A 309 8.27 -8.17 -3.42
C HIS A 309 7.44 -7.14 -4.21
N GLY A 310 6.12 -7.30 -4.18
CA GLY A 310 5.18 -6.43 -4.90
C GLY A 310 5.09 -6.68 -6.40
N SER A 311 5.79 -7.67 -6.94
CA SER A 311 5.73 -8.11 -8.35
C SER A 311 5.93 -6.97 -9.37
N PRO A 312 7.05 -6.21 -9.33
CA PRO A 312 7.27 -5.04 -10.17
C PRO A 312 7.31 -5.33 -11.68
N GLY A 313 7.65 -6.54 -12.09
CA GLY A 313 7.59 -6.99 -13.49
C GLY A 313 6.17 -7.31 -13.97
N HIS A 314 5.20 -7.46 -13.06
CA HIS A 314 3.83 -7.91 -13.33
C HIS A 314 2.75 -6.88 -12.98
N ILE A 315 3.09 -5.59 -12.94
CA ILE A 315 2.21 -4.50 -12.47
C ILE A 315 0.85 -4.50 -13.20
N THR A 316 0.84 -4.71 -14.52
CA THR A 316 -0.40 -4.72 -15.30
C THR A 316 -1.30 -5.88 -14.89
N GLU A 317 -0.74 -7.08 -14.75
CA GLU A 317 -1.50 -8.27 -14.32
C GLU A 317 -2.02 -8.07 -12.89
N THR A 318 -1.18 -7.61 -11.99
CA THR A 318 -1.51 -7.29 -10.58
C THR A 318 -2.71 -6.33 -10.50
N ARG A 319 -2.67 -5.23 -11.27
CA ARG A 319 -3.77 -4.25 -11.31
C ARG A 319 -5.08 -4.84 -11.84
N LEU A 320 -5.02 -5.56 -12.95
CA LEU A 320 -6.21 -6.20 -13.54
C LEU A 320 -6.80 -7.27 -12.61
N TRP A 321 -5.93 -8.07 -11.99
CA TRP A 321 -6.36 -9.11 -11.07
C TRP A 321 -6.98 -8.50 -9.79
N SER A 322 -6.43 -7.43 -9.25
CA SER A 322 -7.01 -6.72 -8.10
C SER A 322 -8.42 -6.20 -8.38
N VAL A 323 -8.62 -5.58 -9.56
CA VAL A 323 -9.96 -5.14 -9.98
C VAL A 323 -10.89 -6.34 -10.15
N TRP A 324 -10.42 -7.41 -10.81
CA TRP A 324 -11.19 -8.64 -10.97
C TRP A 324 -11.59 -9.24 -9.62
N ALA A 325 -10.67 -9.31 -8.67
CA ALA A 325 -10.89 -9.85 -7.33
C ALA A 325 -11.98 -9.07 -6.58
N VAL A 326 -11.91 -7.73 -6.60
CA VAL A 326 -12.95 -6.87 -5.99
C VAL A 326 -14.31 -7.10 -6.63
N LEU A 327 -14.39 -7.15 -7.97
CA LEU A 327 -15.64 -7.41 -8.68
C LEU A 327 -16.16 -8.84 -8.46
N HIS A 328 -15.27 -9.81 -8.31
CA HIS A 328 -15.60 -11.19 -8.00
C HIS A 328 -16.20 -11.31 -6.60
N ALA A 329 -15.54 -10.75 -5.59
CA ALA A 329 -16.03 -10.71 -4.21
C ALA A 329 -17.38 -10.01 -4.08
N ARG A 330 -17.59 -8.92 -4.82
CA ARG A 330 -18.87 -8.19 -4.86
C ARG A 330 -19.97 -8.93 -5.60
N ARG A 331 -19.67 -9.95 -6.38
CA ARG A 331 -20.59 -10.59 -7.36
C ARG A 331 -21.24 -9.57 -8.30
N ALA A 332 -20.50 -8.52 -8.67
CA ALA A 332 -20.98 -7.39 -9.45
C ALA A 332 -20.38 -7.34 -10.86
N LEU A 333 -21.03 -6.57 -11.75
CA LEU A 333 -20.56 -6.26 -13.10
C LEU A 333 -20.09 -7.53 -13.88
N PRO A 334 -20.96 -8.50 -14.12
CA PRO A 334 -20.57 -9.81 -14.65
C PRO A 334 -19.85 -9.74 -16.00
N ALA A 335 -20.25 -8.85 -16.91
CA ALA A 335 -19.60 -8.67 -18.20
C ALA A 335 -18.16 -8.16 -18.06
N GLN A 336 -17.94 -7.15 -17.20
CA GLN A 336 -16.58 -6.62 -16.93
C GLN A 336 -15.71 -7.68 -16.24
N ARG A 337 -16.27 -8.44 -15.31
CA ARG A 337 -15.55 -9.53 -14.63
C ARG A 337 -15.14 -10.63 -15.62
N LEU A 338 -16.00 -11.00 -16.56
CA LEU A 338 -15.68 -11.97 -17.63
C LEU A 338 -14.59 -11.43 -18.55
N ALA A 339 -14.69 -10.17 -18.97
CA ALA A 339 -13.69 -9.51 -19.81
C ALA A 339 -12.32 -9.44 -19.13
N LEU A 340 -12.28 -9.05 -17.84
CA LEU A 340 -11.05 -9.04 -17.06
C LEU A 340 -10.46 -10.45 -16.92
N GLY A 341 -11.27 -11.47 -16.64
CA GLY A 341 -10.84 -12.86 -16.56
C GLY A 341 -10.26 -13.38 -17.90
N ALA A 342 -10.83 -12.97 -19.02
CA ALA A 342 -10.29 -13.28 -20.34
C ALA A 342 -8.95 -12.57 -20.61
N ALA A 343 -8.86 -11.27 -20.28
CA ALA A 343 -7.63 -10.49 -20.41
C ALA A 343 -6.49 -11.07 -19.56
N LEU A 344 -6.77 -11.48 -18.32
CA LEU A 344 -5.80 -12.13 -17.43
C LEU A 344 -5.30 -13.46 -18.01
N ARG A 345 -6.19 -14.29 -18.59
CA ARG A 345 -5.78 -15.53 -19.25
C ARG A 345 -4.88 -15.28 -20.45
N LEU A 346 -5.17 -14.25 -21.26
CA LEU A 346 -4.34 -13.88 -22.41
C LEU A 346 -2.98 -13.35 -21.99
N LEU A 347 -2.89 -12.58 -20.90
CA LEU A 347 -1.61 -12.10 -20.38
C LEU A 347 -0.72 -13.27 -19.92
N ARG A 348 -1.31 -14.25 -19.24
CA ARG A 348 -0.59 -15.44 -18.75
C ARG A 348 -0.17 -16.41 -19.85
N ALA A 349 -0.92 -16.47 -20.94
CA ALA A 349 -0.59 -17.30 -22.10
C ALA A 349 0.58 -16.73 -22.93
N ARG A 350 1.00 -15.48 -22.70
CA ARG A 350 2.14 -14.89 -23.41
C ARG A 350 3.45 -15.41 -22.81
N PRO A 351 4.38 -15.89 -23.66
CA PRO A 351 5.72 -16.24 -23.15
C PRO A 351 6.38 -15.02 -22.50
N PRO A 352 7.23 -15.24 -21.47
CA PRO A 352 7.96 -14.15 -20.84
C PRO A 352 8.74 -13.38 -21.92
N ARG A 353 8.63 -12.04 -21.91
CA ARG A 353 9.48 -11.19 -22.75
C ARG A 353 10.91 -11.34 -22.25
N ARG A 354 11.77 -11.90 -23.12
CA ARG A 354 13.22 -12.03 -22.88
C ARG A 354 13.87 -10.65 -22.73
#